data_511fe354cf652c5e090be0b7af4bc87e
#
_entry.id   511fe354cf652c5e090be0b7af4bc87e
#
_cell.length_a   1.000
_cell.length_b   1.000
_cell.length_c   1.000
_cell.angle_alpha   90.00
_cell.angle_beta   90.00
_cell.angle_gamma   90.00
#
_symmetry.space_group_name_H-M   'P 1'
#
loop_
_entity.id
_entity.type
_entity.pdbx_description
1 polymer ?
#
loop_
_entity_poly.entity_id
_entity_poly.type
_entity_poly.pdbx_seq_one_letter_code
_entity_poly.pdbx_strand_id
1 'polypeptide(L)'
;RQVAEVADVVELGVPFSDPMADGVTIQEASRAALADGVTLDWILDLVAGLDLGTPVVLMSYLNPLLTRSHGELASQAKAAGVDGFIVPDLPYEESGPMRQALVPSDLALVQLVTPLTPPARRRRLAGASSGFLYAVRRTGTDGRERARRHRRRRRRRTRGLRRRAA
;
A
#
# COMPACT_ATOMS: atom_id res chain seq x y z
N ARG A 1 -7.66 -7.32 -13.65
CA ARG A 1 -8.26 -8.67 -13.73
C ARG A 1 -7.19 -9.75 -13.70
N GLN A 2 -6.20 -9.76 -14.58
CA GLN A 2 -5.14 -10.80 -14.60
C GLN A 2 -4.40 -11.00 -13.26
N VAL A 3 -4.17 -9.93 -12.49
CA VAL A 3 -3.55 -10.02 -11.16
C VAL A 3 -4.48 -10.72 -10.17
N ALA A 4 -5.78 -10.46 -10.22
CA ALA A 4 -6.76 -11.04 -9.33
C ALA A 4 -6.92 -12.58 -9.50
N GLU A 5 -6.61 -13.11 -10.69
CA GLU A 5 -6.67 -14.56 -10.95
C GLU A 5 -5.60 -15.37 -10.20
N VAL A 6 -4.54 -14.70 -9.73
CA VAL A 6 -3.37 -15.35 -9.09
C VAL A 6 -3.03 -14.77 -7.72
N ALA A 7 -3.75 -13.77 -7.27
CA ALA A 7 -3.52 -13.09 -5.99
C ALA A 7 -4.58 -13.47 -4.96
N ASP A 8 -4.19 -13.61 -3.70
CA ASP A 8 -5.11 -13.79 -2.57
C ASP A 8 -5.79 -12.46 -2.17
N VAL A 9 -5.13 -11.33 -2.44
CA VAL A 9 -5.61 -9.96 -2.17
C VAL A 9 -5.04 -9.03 -3.24
N VAL A 10 -5.85 -8.12 -3.74
CA VAL A 10 -5.40 -7.04 -4.63
C VAL A 10 -5.24 -5.75 -3.83
N GLU A 11 -4.06 -5.14 -3.89
CA GLU A 11 -3.78 -3.84 -3.30
C GLU A 11 -3.81 -2.76 -4.38
N LEU A 12 -4.64 -1.73 -4.19
CA LEU A 12 -4.70 -0.55 -5.06
C LEU A 12 -4.17 0.67 -4.32
N GLY A 13 -3.13 1.30 -4.89
CA GLY A 13 -2.57 2.54 -4.38
C GLY A 13 -3.44 3.74 -4.76
N VAL A 14 -3.88 4.53 -3.78
CA VAL A 14 -4.49 5.84 -4.00
C VAL A 14 -3.37 6.86 -4.20
N PRO A 15 -3.32 7.58 -5.34
CA PRO A 15 -2.25 8.53 -5.60
C PRO A 15 -2.33 9.73 -4.64
N PHE A 16 -1.15 10.20 -4.22
CA PHE A 16 -1.01 11.34 -3.34
C PHE A 16 0.15 12.23 -3.78
N SER A 17 -0.01 13.55 -3.60
CA SER A 17 0.99 14.56 -4.02
C SER A 17 2.29 14.49 -3.21
N ASP A 18 2.17 14.10 -1.92
CA ASP A 18 3.27 14.17 -0.95
C ASP A 18 3.57 12.80 -0.30
N PRO A 19 3.91 11.76 -1.09
CA PRO A 19 4.05 10.38 -0.62
C PRO A 19 5.41 10.18 0.08
N MET A 20 5.54 10.66 1.33
CA MET A 20 6.80 10.72 2.07
C MET A 20 7.42 9.37 2.43
N ALA A 21 6.62 8.30 2.48
CA ALA A 21 7.09 6.95 2.79
C ALA A 21 7.47 6.13 1.54
N ASP A 22 7.14 6.62 0.34
CA ASP A 22 7.29 5.88 -0.90
C ASP A 22 8.65 6.08 -1.57
N GLY A 23 9.10 5.06 -2.30
CA GLY A 23 10.25 5.15 -3.18
C GLY A 23 9.94 5.91 -4.48
N VAL A 24 11.00 6.32 -5.17
CA VAL A 24 10.92 7.14 -6.39
C VAL A 24 9.95 6.59 -7.43
N THR A 25 9.94 5.28 -7.64
CA THR A 25 9.05 4.62 -8.62
C THR A 25 7.57 4.82 -8.29
N ILE A 26 7.20 4.69 -7.02
CA ILE A 26 5.81 4.89 -6.58
C ILE A 26 5.45 6.37 -6.62
N GLN A 27 6.38 7.27 -6.23
CA GLN A 27 6.18 8.71 -6.35
C GLN A 27 5.96 9.16 -7.80
N GLU A 28 6.71 8.59 -8.75
CA GLU A 28 6.54 8.86 -10.18
C GLU A 28 5.19 8.35 -10.69
N ALA A 29 4.78 7.14 -10.28
CA ALA A 29 3.49 6.58 -10.62
C ALA A 29 2.32 7.41 -10.04
N SER A 30 2.42 7.85 -8.77
CA SER A 30 1.43 8.74 -8.15
C SER A 30 1.31 10.06 -8.90
N ARG A 31 2.43 10.70 -9.28
CA ARG A 31 2.41 11.94 -10.06
C ARG A 31 1.74 11.78 -11.42
N ALA A 32 2.05 10.69 -12.12
CA ALA A 32 1.42 10.40 -13.41
C ALA A 32 -0.09 10.21 -13.25
N ALA A 33 -0.52 9.39 -12.27
CA ALA A 33 -1.94 9.16 -12.01
C ALA A 33 -2.70 10.46 -11.64
N LEU A 34 -2.10 11.33 -10.81
CA LEU A 34 -2.68 12.64 -10.48
C LEU A 34 -2.78 13.56 -11.70
N ALA A 35 -1.76 13.55 -12.57
CA ALA A 35 -1.78 14.32 -13.81
C ALA A 35 -2.88 13.85 -14.77
N ASP A 36 -3.22 12.56 -14.75
CA ASP A 36 -4.32 11.96 -15.50
C ASP A 36 -5.69 12.12 -14.79
N GLY A 37 -5.75 12.86 -13.67
CA GLY A 37 -6.98 13.15 -12.94
C GLY A 37 -7.51 12.03 -12.06
N VAL A 38 -6.68 11.04 -11.71
CA VAL A 38 -7.10 9.95 -10.81
C VAL A 38 -7.29 10.50 -9.39
N THR A 39 -8.49 10.30 -8.85
CA THR A 39 -8.90 10.67 -7.50
C THR A 39 -9.35 9.44 -6.72
N LEU A 40 -9.61 9.60 -5.41
CA LEU A 40 -10.22 8.53 -4.61
C LEU A 40 -11.59 8.12 -5.17
N ASP A 41 -12.42 9.08 -5.59
CA ASP A 41 -13.73 8.79 -6.19
C ASP A 41 -13.59 8.00 -7.49
N TRP A 42 -12.67 8.39 -8.35
CA TRP A 42 -12.36 7.65 -9.57
C TRP A 42 -11.96 6.19 -9.29
N ILE A 43 -11.15 5.97 -8.23
CA ILE A 43 -10.73 4.62 -7.81
C ILE A 43 -11.92 3.81 -7.28
N LEU A 44 -12.80 4.43 -6.48
CA LEU A 44 -14.00 3.75 -5.98
C LEU A 44 -14.93 3.36 -7.13
N ASP A 45 -15.16 4.25 -8.10
CA ASP A 45 -15.93 3.96 -9.30
C ASP A 45 -15.30 2.84 -10.14
N LEU A 46 -13.97 2.84 -10.28
CA LEU A 46 -13.25 1.77 -10.95
C LEU A 46 -13.48 0.42 -10.25
N VAL A 47 -13.32 0.36 -8.94
CA VAL A 47 -13.49 -0.87 -8.16
C VAL A 47 -14.93 -1.37 -8.29
N ALA A 48 -15.92 -0.48 -8.19
CA ALA A 48 -17.34 -0.83 -8.35
C ALA A 48 -17.67 -1.45 -9.72
N GLY A 49 -16.92 -1.07 -10.75
CA GLY A 49 -17.06 -1.66 -12.11
C GLY A 49 -16.29 -2.96 -12.34
N LEU A 50 -15.56 -3.44 -11.31
CA LEU A 50 -14.74 -4.66 -11.40
C LEU A 50 -15.38 -5.80 -10.61
N ASP A 51 -15.66 -6.91 -11.28
CA ASP A 51 -15.94 -8.20 -10.61
C ASP A 51 -14.61 -8.99 -10.59
N LEU A 52 -13.92 -8.95 -9.45
CA LEU A 52 -12.59 -9.56 -9.32
C LEU A 52 -12.63 -10.93 -8.63
N GLY A 53 -13.66 -11.23 -7.84
CA GLY A 53 -13.73 -12.44 -7.01
C GLY A 53 -12.61 -12.55 -5.96
N THR A 54 -11.77 -11.50 -5.84
CA THR A 54 -10.60 -11.42 -4.95
C THR A 54 -10.72 -10.15 -4.12
N PRO A 55 -10.47 -10.21 -2.80
CA PRO A 55 -10.55 -9.02 -1.94
C PRO A 55 -9.69 -7.86 -2.43
N VAL A 56 -10.24 -6.66 -2.34
CA VAL A 56 -9.57 -5.41 -2.74
C VAL A 56 -9.29 -4.55 -1.51
N VAL A 57 -8.04 -4.18 -1.30
CA VAL A 57 -7.60 -3.30 -0.23
C VAL A 57 -7.01 -2.02 -0.82
N LEU A 58 -7.44 -0.86 -0.33
CA LEU A 58 -6.88 0.42 -0.74
C LEU A 58 -5.68 0.78 0.15
N MET A 59 -4.51 0.99 -0.45
CA MET A 59 -3.38 1.61 0.22
C MET A 59 -3.41 3.11 -0.04
N SER A 60 -3.57 3.91 1.00
CA SER A 60 -3.63 5.36 0.93
C SER A 60 -2.94 6.01 2.11
N TYR A 61 -2.35 7.17 1.87
CA TYR A 61 -2.05 8.08 2.98
C TYR A 61 -3.36 8.58 3.61
N LEU A 62 -3.27 9.04 4.85
CA LEU A 62 -4.46 9.49 5.60
C LEU A 62 -5.13 10.70 4.95
N ASN A 63 -4.34 11.68 4.50
CA ASN A 63 -4.87 12.94 3.99
C ASN A 63 -5.87 12.79 2.82
N PRO A 64 -5.64 12.00 1.77
CA PRO A 64 -6.66 11.74 0.74
C PRO A 64 -7.97 11.17 1.28
N LEU A 65 -7.92 10.39 2.36
CA LEU A 65 -9.10 9.78 2.98
C LEU A 65 -9.91 10.77 3.82
N LEU A 66 -9.29 11.84 4.31
CA LEU A 66 -9.93 12.89 5.13
C LEU A 66 -10.72 13.92 4.31
N THR A 67 -10.82 13.77 3.00
CA THR A 67 -11.69 14.61 2.14
C THR A 67 -13.18 14.43 2.46
N ARG A 68 -13.51 13.45 3.27
CA ARG A 68 -14.85 13.10 3.77
C ARG A 68 -14.77 12.56 5.20
N SER A 69 -15.89 12.43 5.88
CA SER A 69 -15.92 11.77 7.18
C SER A 69 -15.56 10.29 7.06
N HIS A 70 -15.04 9.69 8.13
CA HIS A 70 -14.73 8.26 8.14
C HIS A 70 -15.96 7.38 7.89
N GLY A 71 -17.16 7.81 8.30
CA GLY A 71 -18.41 7.09 8.05
C GLY A 71 -18.81 7.11 6.58
N GLU A 72 -18.71 8.26 5.93
CA GLU A 72 -18.94 8.39 4.48
C GLU A 72 -17.93 7.57 3.68
N LEU A 73 -16.65 7.64 4.06
CA LEU A 73 -15.60 6.81 3.45
C LEU A 73 -15.94 5.33 3.56
N ALA A 74 -16.32 4.85 4.75
CA ALA A 74 -16.64 3.45 4.97
C ALA A 74 -17.85 3.00 4.13
N SER A 75 -18.91 3.82 4.09
CA SER A 75 -20.11 3.53 3.30
C SER A 75 -19.80 3.45 1.79
N GLN A 76 -19.07 4.43 1.26
CA GLN A 76 -18.72 4.49 -0.16
C GLN A 76 -17.76 3.37 -0.57
N ALA A 77 -16.74 3.10 0.26
CA ALA A 77 -15.79 2.02 0.01
C ALA A 77 -16.49 0.65 -0.01
N LYS A 78 -17.40 0.40 0.95
CA LYS A 78 -18.18 -0.85 0.99
C LYS A 78 -19.09 -0.98 -0.24
N ALA A 79 -19.78 0.08 -0.61
CA ALA A 79 -20.64 0.10 -1.80
C ALA A 79 -19.84 -0.14 -3.10
N ALA A 80 -18.60 0.31 -3.15
CA ALA A 80 -17.70 0.09 -4.27
C ALA A 80 -17.09 -1.34 -4.32
N GLY A 81 -17.23 -2.14 -3.26
CA GLY A 81 -16.62 -3.48 -3.21
C GLY A 81 -15.19 -3.49 -2.68
N VAL A 82 -14.79 -2.46 -1.94
CA VAL A 82 -13.53 -2.44 -1.18
C VAL A 82 -13.70 -3.27 0.09
N ASP A 83 -12.68 -4.04 0.46
CA ASP A 83 -12.67 -4.90 1.65
C ASP A 83 -11.84 -4.32 2.81
N GLY A 84 -11.04 -3.31 2.56
CA GLY A 84 -10.25 -2.69 3.63
C GLY A 84 -9.27 -1.63 3.20
N PHE A 85 -8.51 -1.15 4.19
CA PHE A 85 -7.53 -0.08 4.02
C PHE A 85 -6.18 -0.45 4.65
N ILE A 86 -5.11 0.03 4.01
CA ILE A 86 -3.76 0.12 4.55
C ILE A 86 -3.41 1.61 4.58
N VAL A 87 -3.13 2.17 5.76
CA VAL A 87 -2.84 3.60 5.92
C VAL A 87 -1.48 3.75 6.62
N PRO A 88 -0.38 3.91 5.84
CA PRO A 88 0.99 3.85 6.37
C PRO A 88 1.34 4.94 7.38
N ASP A 89 0.71 6.09 7.27
CA ASP A 89 0.93 7.27 8.12
C ASP A 89 -0.12 7.44 9.23
N LEU A 90 -0.99 6.43 9.46
CA LEU A 90 -1.96 6.40 10.56
C LEU A 90 -1.48 5.44 11.66
N PRO A 91 -0.91 5.96 12.77
CA PRO A 91 -0.52 5.13 13.91
C PRO A 91 -1.74 4.44 14.54
N TYR A 92 -1.52 3.23 15.07
CA TYR A 92 -2.57 2.48 15.77
C TYR A 92 -3.26 3.31 16.87
N GLU A 93 -2.48 4.08 17.60
CA GLU A 93 -2.96 4.91 18.72
C GLU A 93 -3.94 5.99 18.27
N GLU A 94 -3.81 6.47 17.04
CA GLU A 94 -4.67 7.51 16.44
C GLU A 94 -5.77 6.94 15.55
N SER A 95 -5.69 5.64 15.23
CA SER A 95 -6.62 4.99 14.31
C SER A 95 -8.02 4.71 14.88
N GLY A 96 -8.27 5.07 16.15
CA GLY A 96 -9.53 4.82 16.86
C GLY A 96 -10.79 5.24 16.08
N PRO A 97 -10.90 6.51 15.67
CA PRO A 97 -12.07 7.01 14.94
C PRO A 97 -12.30 6.27 13.61
N MET A 98 -11.24 6.03 12.84
CA MET A 98 -11.35 5.31 11.58
C MET A 98 -11.79 3.85 11.81
N ARG A 99 -11.17 3.14 12.77
CA ARG A 99 -11.57 1.75 13.09
C ARG A 99 -13.04 1.66 13.49
N GLN A 100 -13.53 2.58 14.31
CA GLN A 100 -14.93 2.60 14.72
C GLN A 100 -15.87 2.80 13.54
N ALA A 101 -15.50 3.61 12.57
CA ALA A 101 -16.29 3.87 11.37
C ALA A 101 -16.29 2.68 10.38
N LEU A 102 -15.20 1.92 10.32
CA LEU A 102 -15.07 0.78 9.40
C LEU A 102 -15.83 -0.48 9.88
N VAL A 103 -15.96 -0.67 11.19
CA VAL A 103 -16.61 -1.88 11.79
C VAL A 103 -18.02 -2.12 11.27
N PRO A 104 -18.95 -1.12 11.23
CA PRO A 104 -20.31 -1.37 10.76
C PRO A 104 -20.40 -1.81 9.30
N SER A 105 -19.39 -1.46 8.50
CA SER A 105 -19.30 -1.81 7.08
C SER A 105 -18.49 -3.08 6.83
N ASP A 106 -18.05 -3.77 7.88
CA ASP A 106 -17.18 -4.96 7.77
C ASP A 106 -15.95 -4.70 6.86
N LEU A 107 -15.29 -3.55 7.08
CA LEU A 107 -14.08 -3.17 6.37
C LEU A 107 -12.84 -3.36 7.26
N ALA A 108 -11.80 -3.96 6.70
CA ALA A 108 -10.55 -4.18 7.40
C ALA A 108 -9.73 -2.89 7.51
N LEU A 109 -9.04 -2.70 8.65
CA LEU A 109 -7.91 -1.78 8.75
C LEU A 109 -6.66 -2.58 9.07
N VAL A 110 -5.84 -2.79 8.04
CA VAL A 110 -4.62 -3.59 8.11
C VAL A 110 -3.52 -2.79 8.80
N GLN A 111 -2.89 -3.38 9.82
CA GLN A 111 -1.80 -2.75 10.55
C GLN A 111 -0.44 -3.10 9.95
N LEU A 112 0.50 -2.13 10.01
CA LEU A 112 1.85 -2.31 9.50
C LEU A 112 2.83 -2.61 10.65
N VAL A 113 3.76 -3.52 10.37
CA VAL A 113 4.92 -3.77 11.23
C VAL A 113 6.22 -3.72 10.42
N THR A 114 7.30 -3.37 11.08
CA THR A 114 8.64 -3.33 10.50
C THR A 114 9.58 -4.23 11.29
N PRO A 115 10.79 -4.54 10.79
CA PRO A 115 11.81 -5.23 11.57
C PRO A 115 12.18 -4.52 12.89
N LEU A 116 11.97 -3.20 12.96
CA LEU A 116 12.25 -2.38 14.14
C LEU A 116 11.07 -2.34 15.13
N THR A 117 9.90 -2.89 14.79
CA THR A 117 8.74 -2.91 15.68
C THR A 117 9.02 -3.83 16.88
N PRO A 118 9.00 -3.30 18.13
CA PRO A 118 9.26 -4.10 19.34
C PRO A 118 8.28 -5.27 19.48
N PRO A 119 8.67 -6.42 20.04
CA PRO A 119 7.83 -7.61 20.13
C PRO A 119 6.47 -7.38 20.81
N ALA A 120 6.42 -6.60 21.89
CA ALA A 120 5.17 -6.27 22.58
C ALA A 120 4.23 -5.46 21.67
N ARG A 121 4.76 -4.43 20.97
CA ARG A 121 4.00 -3.64 20.00
C ARG A 121 3.52 -4.49 18.83
N ARG A 122 4.37 -5.39 18.33
CA ARG A 122 4.00 -6.30 17.23
C ARG A 122 2.80 -7.18 17.59
N ARG A 123 2.78 -7.76 18.79
CA ARG A 123 1.63 -8.53 19.29
C ARG A 123 0.36 -7.69 19.38
N ARG A 124 0.48 -6.45 19.88
CA ARG A 124 -0.64 -5.52 19.99
C ARG A 124 -1.21 -5.17 18.59
N LEU A 125 -0.35 -4.83 17.64
CA LEU A 125 -0.75 -4.51 16.26
C LEU A 125 -1.37 -5.73 15.56
N ALA A 126 -0.81 -6.93 15.76
CA ALA A 126 -1.37 -8.15 15.20
C ALA A 126 -2.79 -8.46 15.73
N GLY A 127 -3.02 -8.22 17.02
CA GLY A 127 -4.36 -8.37 17.59
C GLY A 127 -5.36 -7.26 17.21
N ALA A 128 -4.88 -6.15 16.68
CA ALA A 128 -5.69 -5.01 16.27
C ALA A 128 -5.91 -4.95 14.75
N SER A 129 -5.11 -5.68 13.99
CA SER A 129 -5.24 -5.78 12.54
C SER A 129 -6.41 -6.69 12.19
N SER A 130 -7.23 -6.28 11.23
CA SER A 130 -8.23 -7.14 10.62
C SER A 130 -7.77 -7.59 9.24
N GLY A 131 -8.11 -8.82 8.86
CA GLY A 131 -7.68 -9.47 7.63
C GLY A 131 -6.27 -10.06 7.75
N PHE A 132 -5.23 -9.23 7.68
CA PHE A 132 -3.83 -9.66 7.76
C PHE A 132 -2.95 -8.58 8.42
N LEU A 133 -1.68 -8.89 8.63
CA LEU A 133 -0.68 -7.95 9.13
C LEU A 133 0.34 -7.65 8.02
N TYR A 134 0.50 -6.37 7.67
CA TYR A 134 1.42 -5.96 6.62
C TYR A 134 2.86 -5.83 7.16
N ALA A 135 3.73 -6.73 6.73
CA ALA A 135 5.14 -6.74 7.16
C ALA A 135 6.04 -5.98 6.18
N VAL A 136 6.41 -4.76 6.51
CA VAL A 136 7.37 -3.96 5.73
C VAL A 136 8.78 -4.47 5.98
N ARG A 137 9.44 -5.00 4.95
CA ARG A 137 10.78 -5.60 5.07
C ARG A 137 11.89 -4.58 5.28
N ARG A 138 11.73 -3.34 4.84
CA ARG A 138 12.74 -2.27 4.88
C ARG A 138 12.12 -0.96 5.34
N THR A 139 12.85 -0.26 6.17
CA THR A 139 12.55 1.11 6.57
C THR A 139 13.37 2.05 5.67
N GLY A 140 12.71 2.76 4.76
CA GLY A 140 13.34 3.75 3.87
C GLY A 140 12.87 3.68 2.41
N THR A 141 13.05 4.78 1.70
CA THR A 141 12.64 4.99 0.29
C THR A 141 13.53 4.20 -0.68
N ASP A 142 13.10 3.06 -1.19
CA ASP A 142 13.94 1.97 -1.71
C ASP A 142 14.13 1.91 -3.24
N GLY A 143 14.00 3.01 -3.96
CA GLY A 143 14.21 2.98 -5.43
C GLY A 143 15.68 2.88 -5.89
N ARG A 144 16.66 3.39 -5.12
CA ARG A 144 18.04 3.57 -5.60
C ARG A 144 18.99 2.39 -5.35
N GLU A 145 18.75 1.55 -4.36
CA GLU A 145 19.71 0.52 -3.96
C GLU A 145 19.65 -0.76 -4.81
N ARG A 146 18.47 -1.14 -5.31
CA ARG A 146 18.34 -2.25 -6.27
C ARG A 146 19.06 -1.97 -7.59
N ALA A 147 18.95 -0.75 -8.12
CA ALA A 147 19.65 -0.34 -9.34
C ALA A 147 21.18 -0.34 -9.14
N ARG A 148 21.69 0.07 -7.97
CA ARG A 148 23.13 0.03 -7.65
C ARG A 148 23.65 -1.39 -7.48
N ARG A 149 22.91 -2.31 -6.84
CA ARG A 149 23.31 -3.73 -6.70
C ARG A 149 23.30 -4.47 -8.04
N HIS A 150 22.32 -4.19 -8.91
CA HIS A 150 22.25 -4.78 -10.24
C HIS A 150 23.39 -4.29 -11.15
N ARG A 151 23.71 -2.97 -11.12
CA ARG A 151 24.86 -2.40 -11.83
C ARG A 151 26.21 -2.93 -11.30
N ARG A 152 26.36 -3.12 -9.98
CA ARG A 152 27.59 -3.70 -9.41
C ARG A 152 27.75 -5.18 -9.78
N ARG A 153 26.68 -5.97 -9.82
CA ARG A 153 26.73 -7.39 -10.27
C ARG A 153 27.06 -7.49 -11.77
N ARG A 154 26.49 -6.64 -12.63
CA ARG A 154 26.83 -6.60 -14.06
C ARG A 154 28.30 -6.21 -14.27
N ARG A 155 28.82 -5.19 -13.57
CA ARG A 155 30.22 -4.77 -13.70
C ARG A 155 31.21 -5.83 -13.18
N ARG A 156 30.87 -6.62 -12.18
CA ARG A 156 31.71 -7.74 -11.73
C ARG A 156 31.72 -8.91 -12.72
N ARG A 157 30.60 -9.21 -13.36
CA ARG A 157 30.52 -10.25 -14.39
C ARG A 157 31.34 -9.90 -15.65
N THR A 158 31.26 -8.67 -16.11
CA THR A 158 32.02 -8.21 -17.29
C THR A 158 33.52 -8.10 -17.02
N ARG A 159 33.95 -7.75 -15.78
CA ARG A 159 35.39 -7.76 -15.42
C ARG A 159 35.95 -9.20 -15.27
N GLY A 160 35.13 -10.14 -14.81
CA GLY A 160 35.51 -11.56 -14.71
C GLY A 160 35.70 -12.25 -16.06
N LEU A 161 34.90 -11.88 -17.06
CA LEU A 161 35.01 -12.39 -18.43
C LEU A 161 36.25 -11.84 -19.18
N ARG A 162 36.65 -10.58 -18.91
CA ARG A 162 37.87 -10.00 -19.53
C ARG A 162 39.19 -10.52 -18.94
N ARG A 163 39.18 -11.11 -17.72
CA ARG A 163 40.37 -11.72 -17.11
C ARG A 163 40.58 -13.22 -17.48
N ARG A 164 39.61 -13.85 -18.16
CA ARG A 164 39.73 -15.22 -18.66
C ARG A 164 40.04 -15.30 -20.15
N ALA A 165 40.13 -14.15 -20.82
CA ALA A 165 40.42 -14.04 -22.25
C ALA A 165 41.79 -13.37 -22.52
N ALA A 166 42.62 -13.25 -21.50
CA ALA A 166 44.04 -12.88 -21.54
C ALA A 166 44.86 -13.97 -20.82
#